data_3a1b6d0103daef34bf9166d127d728fd
#
_entry.id   3a1b6d0103daef34bf9166d127d728fd
#
_cell.length_a   1.000
_cell.length_b   1.000
_cell.length_c   1.000
_cell.angle_alpha   90.00
_cell.angle_beta   90.00
_cell.angle_gamma   90.00
#
_symmetry.space_group_name_H-M   'P 1'
#
loop_
_entity.id
_entity.type
_entity.pdbx_description
1 polymer ?
#
loop_
_entity_poly.entity_id
_entity_poly.type
_entity_poly.pdbx_seq_one_letter_code
_entity_poly.pdbx_strand_id
1 'polypeptide(L)'
;MNIQSSSNLPSVLTAGKLPVVAAPLFIISVPDLVIAQCKAGVIGSFPALNAREKDGDPIELERWLKRITEELDRHNQENPDSPAAPFAVNQIVHRSNPRLMRDIEICVKWNVPVWITSLGARPEVNEAAHSCGGIVLHDIINNTFARKAIEKGADGLIAVAAGAGGHAGPQSPFALI
;
A
#
# COMPACT_ATOMS: atom_id res chain seq x y z
N MET A 1 -3.17 -30.74 -20.52
CA MET A 1 -3.50 -30.52 -19.10
C MET A 1 -3.46 -29.02 -18.85
N ASN A 2 -4.62 -28.35 -18.89
CA ASN A 2 -4.71 -26.93 -18.56
C ASN A 2 -4.66 -26.80 -17.04
N ILE A 3 -3.52 -26.41 -16.52
CA ILE A 3 -3.41 -25.96 -15.12
C ILE A 3 -3.99 -24.54 -15.09
N GLN A 4 -5.29 -24.43 -14.88
CA GLN A 4 -5.88 -23.20 -14.41
C GLN A 4 -5.38 -23.00 -12.96
N SER A 5 -4.26 -22.29 -12.81
CA SER A 5 -3.91 -21.73 -11.53
C SER A 5 -4.89 -20.59 -11.26
N SER A 6 -6.00 -20.89 -10.58
CA SER A 6 -6.76 -19.85 -9.93
C SER A 6 -5.84 -19.27 -8.85
N SER A 7 -5.16 -18.18 -9.16
CA SER A 7 -4.42 -17.44 -8.14
C SER A 7 -5.47 -16.91 -7.16
N ASN A 8 -5.42 -17.34 -5.91
CA ASN A 8 -6.27 -16.80 -4.83
C ASN A 8 -5.85 -15.36 -4.44
N LEU A 9 -5.09 -14.70 -5.30
CA LEU A 9 -4.65 -13.32 -5.08
C LEU A 9 -5.82 -12.35 -5.35
N PRO A 10 -6.01 -11.36 -4.50
CA PRO A 10 -6.97 -10.27 -4.77
C PRO A 10 -6.72 -9.67 -6.17
N SER A 11 -7.78 -9.45 -6.93
CA SER A 11 -7.70 -8.93 -8.31
C SER A 11 -6.93 -7.62 -8.42
N VAL A 12 -6.97 -6.79 -7.39
CA VAL A 12 -6.21 -5.53 -7.32
C VAL A 12 -4.70 -5.76 -7.39
N LEU A 13 -4.17 -6.87 -6.89
CA LEU A 13 -2.74 -7.19 -6.94
C LEU A 13 -2.30 -7.74 -8.31
N THR A 14 -3.24 -8.16 -9.12
CA THR A 14 -2.99 -8.70 -10.47
C THR A 14 -3.45 -7.74 -11.58
N ALA A 15 -3.92 -6.55 -11.22
CA ALA A 15 -4.39 -5.55 -12.17
C ALA A 15 -3.25 -4.89 -12.99
N GLY A 16 -2.01 -4.97 -12.51
CA GLY A 16 -0.83 -4.47 -13.23
C GLY A 16 -0.28 -5.47 -14.25
N LYS A 17 0.71 -5.05 -15.03
CA LYS A 17 1.44 -5.93 -15.96
C LYS A 17 2.27 -6.99 -15.23
N LEU A 18 2.68 -6.67 -14.01
CA LEU A 18 3.46 -7.55 -13.14
C LEU A 18 2.84 -7.53 -11.73
N PRO A 19 2.83 -8.66 -11.02
CA PRO A 19 2.39 -8.73 -9.62
C PRO A 19 3.48 -8.16 -8.69
N VAL A 20 3.82 -6.90 -8.87
CA VAL A 20 4.89 -6.20 -8.16
C VAL A 20 4.34 -4.96 -7.50
N VAL A 21 4.65 -4.79 -6.23
CA VAL A 21 4.39 -3.56 -5.47
C VAL A 21 5.74 -2.85 -5.25
N ALA A 22 5.83 -1.62 -5.73
CA ALA A 22 6.99 -0.77 -5.47
C ALA A 22 7.06 -0.40 -3.99
N ALA A 23 8.24 -0.45 -3.38
CA ALA A 23 8.40 -0.14 -1.96
C ALA A 23 8.07 1.34 -1.65
N PRO A 24 7.36 1.62 -0.53
CA PRO A 24 7.09 2.98 -0.09
C PRO A 24 8.35 3.59 0.53
N LEU A 25 9.12 4.35 -0.26
CA LEU A 25 10.39 4.92 0.15
C LEU A 25 10.21 6.28 0.83
N PHE A 26 10.82 6.45 2.01
CA PHE A 26 10.82 7.74 2.72
C PHE A 26 11.46 8.84 1.85
N ILE A 27 10.84 10.01 1.78
CA ILE A 27 11.22 11.18 0.98
C ILE A 27 11.07 10.96 -0.53
N ILE A 28 11.50 9.84 -1.07
CA ILE A 28 11.62 9.62 -2.53
C ILE A 28 10.27 9.30 -3.16
N SER A 29 9.43 8.51 -2.50
CA SER A 29 8.11 8.17 -3.02
C SER A 29 7.17 9.37 -2.90
N VAL A 30 7.06 10.09 -4.00
CA VAL A 30 6.18 11.26 -4.21
C VAL A 30 5.22 10.97 -5.37
N PRO A 31 4.17 11.77 -5.60
CA PRO A 31 3.19 11.51 -6.65
C PRO A 31 3.78 11.21 -8.02
N ASP A 32 4.82 11.94 -8.45
CA ASP A 32 5.45 11.73 -9.76
C ASP A 32 5.98 10.30 -9.92
N LEU A 33 6.67 9.79 -8.88
CA LEU A 33 7.20 8.43 -8.91
C LEU A 33 6.07 7.39 -8.88
N VAL A 34 5.09 7.57 -8.02
CA VAL A 34 3.93 6.65 -7.90
C VAL A 34 3.17 6.57 -9.22
N ILE A 35 2.86 7.71 -9.84
CA ILE A 35 2.16 7.79 -11.12
C ILE A 35 2.97 7.08 -12.21
N ALA A 36 4.28 7.33 -12.28
CA ALA A 36 5.16 6.68 -13.26
C ALA A 36 5.18 5.16 -13.09
N GLN A 37 5.25 4.66 -11.84
CA GLN A 37 5.20 3.24 -11.52
C GLN A 37 3.86 2.61 -11.95
N CYS A 38 2.75 3.25 -11.60
CA CYS A 38 1.42 2.75 -11.96
C CYS A 38 1.22 2.71 -13.48
N LYS A 39 1.61 3.76 -14.20
CA LYS A 39 1.55 3.80 -15.68
C LYS A 39 2.47 2.76 -16.33
N ALA A 40 3.56 2.39 -15.69
CA ALA A 40 4.42 1.29 -16.14
C ALA A 40 3.84 -0.10 -15.88
N GLY A 41 2.74 -0.22 -15.14
CA GLY A 41 2.06 -1.48 -14.81
C GLY A 41 2.56 -2.14 -13.52
N VAL A 42 3.18 -1.38 -12.64
CA VAL A 42 3.62 -1.78 -11.29
C VAL A 42 2.81 -1.01 -10.25
N ILE A 43 2.37 -1.65 -9.19
CA ILE A 43 1.65 -0.97 -8.11
C ILE A 43 2.61 0.02 -7.45
N GLY A 44 2.42 1.31 -7.70
CA GLY A 44 3.20 2.38 -7.09
C GLY A 44 2.80 2.61 -5.65
N SER A 45 3.73 2.96 -4.76
CA SER A 45 3.39 3.21 -3.37
C SER A 45 4.14 4.38 -2.76
N PHE A 46 3.56 4.97 -1.71
CA PHE A 46 4.19 6.02 -0.91
C PHE A 46 3.76 5.95 0.55
N PRO A 47 4.62 6.38 1.50
CA PRO A 47 4.22 6.56 2.89
C PRO A 47 3.33 7.81 3.02
N ALA A 48 2.18 7.70 3.71
CA ALA A 48 1.33 8.88 4.00
C ALA A 48 2.13 10.01 4.68
N LEU A 49 3.11 9.65 5.50
CA LEU A 49 3.99 10.62 6.18
C LEU A 49 4.91 11.42 5.24
N ASN A 50 5.09 11.00 3.98
CA ASN A 50 5.81 11.80 2.99
C ASN A 50 5.04 13.05 2.57
N ALA A 51 3.71 12.98 2.58
CA ALA A 51 2.84 14.14 2.40
C ALA A 51 2.87 15.00 3.68
N ARG A 52 3.87 15.86 3.78
CA ARG A 52 4.15 16.64 5.00
C ARG A 52 3.11 17.71 5.20
N GLU A 53 2.56 17.76 6.41
CA GLU A 53 1.68 18.83 6.83
C GLU A 53 2.47 20.14 6.94
N LYS A 54 1.85 21.22 6.48
CA LYS A 54 2.28 22.57 6.82
C LYS A 54 1.30 23.12 7.84
N ASP A 55 1.80 23.63 8.95
CA ASP A 55 0.99 24.24 10.00
C ASP A 55 -0.13 23.34 10.58
N GLY A 56 0.10 22.02 10.58
CA GLY A 56 -0.86 21.03 11.07
C GLY A 56 -2.02 20.72 10.12
N ASP A 57 -1.97 21.21 8.88
CA ASP A 57 -3.01 20.96 7.87
C ASP A 57 -2.72 19.68 7.08
N PRO A 58 -3.59 18.64 7.12
CA PRO A 58 -3.42 17.38 6.40
C PRO A 58 -3.68 17.48 4.89
N ILE A 59 -3.91 18.69 4.38
CA ILE A 59 -4.34 18.96 3.00
C ILE A 59 -3.37 18.39 1.95
N GLU A 60 -2.10 18.18 2.30
CA GLU A 60 -1.09 17.70 1.35
C GLU A 60 -1.32 16.23 0.96
N LEU A 61 -1.74 15.37 1.90
CA LEU A 61 -2.10 13.98 1.57
C LEU A 61 -3.30 13.94 0.63
N GLU A 62 -4.30 14.78 0.87
CA GLU A 62 -5.47 14.88 0.00
C GLU A 62 -5.10 15.38 -1.40
N ARG A 63 -4.21 16.37 -1.51
CA ARG A 63 -3.70 16.85 -2.80
C ARG A 63 -2.97 15.75 -3.58
N TRP A 64 -2.16 14.96 -2.89
CA TRP A 64 -1.43 13.85 -3.50
C TRP A 64 -2.38 12.77 -4.02
N LEU A 65 -3.35 12.37 -3.21
CA LEU A 65 -4.33 11.35 -3.61
C LEU A 65 -5.18 11.83 -4.78
N LYS A 66 -5.65 13.09 -4.73
CA LYS A 66 -6.38 13.70 -5.83
C LYS A 66 -5.55 13.66 -7.13
N ARG A 67 -4.31 14.13 -7.08
CA ARG A 67 -3.43 14.17 -8.25
C ARG A 67 -3.18 12.78 -8.82
N ILE A 68 -2.85 11.79 -7.93
CA ILE A 68 -2.59 10.42 -8.37
C ILE A 68 -3.83 9.85 -9.05
N THR A 69 -4.99 9.97 -8.43
CA THR A 69 -6.25 9.44 -8.98
C THR A 69 -6.58 10.08 -10.33
N GLU A 70 -6.58 11.40 -10.43
CA GLU A 70 -6.88 12.11 -11.68
C GLU A 70 -5.91 11.77 -12.83
N GLU A 71 -4.62 11.62 -12.52
CA GLU A 71 -3.60 11.25 -13.50
C GLU A 71 -3.74 9.80 -13.99
N LEU A 72 -4.09 8.87 -13.09
CA LEU A 72 -4.30 7.47 -13.45
C LEU A 72 -5.61 7.29 -14.22
N ASP A 73 -6.68 7.97 -13.81
CA ASP A 73 -7.97 7.95 -14.50
C ASP A 73 -7.83 8.48 -15.95
N ARG A 74 -7.13 9.59 -16.13
CA ARG A 74 -6.85 10.14 -17.44
C ARG A 74 -6.04 9.14 -18.29
N HIS A 75 -4.98 8.56 -17.72
CA HIS A 75 -4.19 7.56 -18.44
C HIS A 75 -5.04 6.37 -18.88
N ASN A 76 -5.94 5.87 -18.01
CA ASN A 76 -6.81 4.74 -18.31
C ASN A 76 -7.81 5.05 -19.43
N GLN A 77 -8.33 6.29 -19.49
CA GLN A 77 -9.20 6.75 -20.58
C GLN A 77 -8.45 6.83 -21.90
N GLU A 78 -7.21 7.33 -21.88
CA GLU A 78 -6.36 7.46 -23.07
C GLU A 78 -5.76 6.13 -23.53
N ASN A 79 -5.61 5.15 -22.64
CA ASN A 79 -4.95 3.87 -22.88
C ASN A 79 -5.80 2.67 -22.37
N PRO A 80 -7.00 2.44 -22.92
CA PRO A 80 -7.91 1.39 -22.41
C PRO A 80 -7.31 -0.03 -22.53
N ASP A 81 -6.45 -0.27 -23.51
CA ASP A 81 -5.80 -1.57 -23.72
C ASP A 81 -4.55 -1.78 -22.82
N SER A 82 -4.12 -0.74 -22.12
CA SER A 82 -2.97 -0.77 -21.22
C SER A 82 -3.20 0.13 -20.00
N PRO A 83 -4.19 -0.20 -19.16
CA PRO A 83 -4.51 0.61 -17.99
C PRO A 83 -3.35 0.63 -17.00
N ALA A 84 -3.27 1.69 -16.21
CA ALA A 84 -2.32 1.81 -15.11
C ALA A 84 -2.64 0.77 -14.02
N ALA A 85 -1.61 0.28 -13.34
CA ALA A 85 -1.78 -0.46 -12.11
C ALA A 85 -2.35 0.45 -11.00
N PRO A 86 -3.05 -0.10 -10.00
CA PRO A 86 -3.50 0.66 -8.84
C PRO A 86 -2.30 1.18 -8.04
N PHE A 87 -2.57 2.09 -7.10
CA PHE A 87 -1.55 2.59 -6.18
C PHE A 87 -1.79 2.08 -4.75
N ALA A 88 -0.75 2.20 -3.92
CA ALA A 88 -0.81 1.85 -2.51
C ALA A 88 -0.37 3.01 -1.61
N VAL A 89 -0.96 3.10 -0.41
CA VAL A 89 -0.53 4.03 0.63
C VAL A 89 -0.05 3.27 1.86
N ASN A 90 1.17 3.57 2.30
CA ASN A 90 1.70 3.00 3.52
C ASN A 90 1.33 3.85 4.74
N GLN A 91 0.74 3.21 5.73
CA GLN A 91 0.36 3.78 7.02
C GLN A 91 1.29 3.25 8.12
N ILE A 92 1.92 4.16 8.83
CA ILE A 92 2.68 3.84 10.04
C ILE A 92 1.71 3.77 11.21
N VAL A 93 1.36 2.54 11.63
CA VAL A 93 0.29 2.26 12.61
C VAL A 93 0.79 2.35 14.06
N HIS A 94 1.95 2.95 14.27
CA HIS A 94 2.51 3.12 15.60
C HIS A 94 1.80 4.22 16.38
N ARG A 95 1.63 4.03 17.69
CA ARG A 95 0.98 4.99 18.61
C ARG A 95 1.61 6.39 18.64
N SER A 96 2.87 6.51 18.22
CA SER A 96 3.55 7.80 18.09
C SER A 96 3.20 8.58 16.82
N ASN A 97 2.38 8.01 15.93
CA ASN A 97 1.90 8.72 14.75
C ASN A 97 0.61 9.49 15.10
N PRO A 98 0.67 10.79 15.37
CA PRO A 98 -0.50 11.57 15.78
C PRO A 98 -1.47 11.83 14.62
N ARG A 99 -1.01 11.65 13.37
CA ARG A 99 -1.82 11.89 12.16
C ARG A 99 -2.64 10.67 11.75
N LEU A 100 -2.34 9.47 12.27
CA LEU A 100 -2.83 8.19 11.73
C LEU A 100 -4.32 8.22 11.41
N MET A 101 -5.18 8.64 12.34
CA MET A 101 -6.63 8.57 12.14
C MET A 101 -7.10 9.56 11.06
N ARG A 102 -6.50 10.74 10.98
CA ARG A 102 -6.82 11.72 9.91
C ARG A 102 -6.36 11.22 8.54
N ASP A 103 -5.15 10.65 8.47
CA ASP A 103 -4.63 10.07 7.22
C ASP A 103 -5.52 8.91 6.74
N ILE A 104 -6.04 8.09 7.67
CA ILE A 104 -7.00 7.02 7.37
C ILE A 104 -8.31 7.59 6.79
N GLU A 105 -8.90 8.59 7.43
CA GLU A 105 -10.14 9.22 6.95
C GLU A 105 -9.98 9.76 5.52
N ILE A 106 -8.84 10.39 5.23
CA ILE A 106 -8.53 10.89 3.88
C ILE A 106 -8.37 9.72 2.90
N CYS A 107 -7.67 8.65 3.28
CA CYS A 107 -7.51 7.47 2.43
C CYS A 107 -8.84 6.77 2.14
N VAL A 108 -9.74 6.68 3.12
CA VAL A 108 -11.11 6.16 2.93
C VAL A 108 -11.89 7.04 1.95
N LYS A 109 -11.86 8.36 2.13
CA LYS A 109 -12.52 9.33 1.24
C LYS A 109 -12.10 9.16 -0.22
N TRP A 110 -10.84 8.84 -0.47
CA TRP A 110 -10.26 8.66 -1.81
C TRP A 110 -10.26 7.21 -2.29
N ASN A 111 -10.92 6.30 -1.59
CA ASN A 111 -11.04 4.88 -1.93
C ASN A 111 -9.67 4.25 -2.28
N VAL A 112 -8.68 4.46 -1.42
CA VAL A 112 -7.32 3.91 -1.64
C VAL A 112 -7.40 2.39 -1.83
N PRO A 113 -6.95 1.85 -2.98
CA PRO A 113 -7.20 0.45 -3.31
C PRO A 113 -6.29 -0.54 -2.56
N VAL A 114 -5.06 -0.13 -2.22
CA VAL A 114 -4.11 -0.98 -1.50
C VAL A 114 -3.51 -0.20 -0.32
N TRP A 115 -3.61 -0.78 0.85
CA TRP A 115 -3.05 -0.23 2.08
C TRP A 115 -1.88 -1.09 2.54
N ILE A 116 -0.75 -0.46 2.82
CA ILE A 116 0.40 -1.13 3.45
C ILE A 116 0.44 -0.65 4.90
N THR A 117 0.38 -1.56 5.86
CA THR A 117 0.42 -1.20 7.29
C THR A 117 1.74 -1.66 7.91
N SER A 118 2.38 -0.76 8.66
CA SER A 118 3.69 -0.96 9.25
C SER A 118 3.71 -0.60 10.74
N LEU A 119 4.55 -1.28 11.51
CA LEU A 119 4.82 -1.02 12.95
C LEU A 119 3.60 -1.19 13.88
N GLY A 120 2.73 -2.13 13.55
CA GLY A 120 1.59 -2.52 14.38
C GLY A 120 0.36 -2.88 13.57
N ALA A 121 -0.41 -3.85 14.05
CA ALA A 121 -1.67 -4.27 13.47
C ALA A 121 -2.83 -3.78 14.34
N ARG A 122 -3.72 -2.97 13.77
CA ARG A 122 -4.89 -2.39 14.43
C ARG A 122 -6.14 -2.72 13.64
N PRO A 123 -7.15 -3.41 14.22
CA PRO A 123 -8.37 -3.80 13.51
C PRO A 123 -9.08 -2.60 12.89
N GLU A 124 -9.16 -1.48 13.59
CA GLU A 124 -9.85 -0.28 13.11
C GLU A 124 -9.22 0.30 11.83
N VAL A 125 -7.93 0.09 11.61
CA VAL A 125 -7.25 0.51 10.37
C VAL A 125 -7.64 -0.40 9.22
N ASN A 126 -7.68 -1.72 9.48
CA ASN A 126 -8.05 -2.71 8.48
C ASN A 126 -9.55 -2.59 8.11
N GLU A 127 -10.41 -2.40 9.09
CA GLU A 127 -11.84 -2.14 8.89
C GLU A 127 -12.09 -0.88 8.05
N ALA A 128 -11.33 0.19 8.31
CA ALA A 128 -11.41 1.41 7.51
C ALA A 128 -11.00 1.17 6.05
N ALA A 129 -9.92 0.43 5.80
CA ALA A 129 -9.51 0.06 4.45
C ALA A 129 -10.58 -0.77 3.74
N HIS A 130 -11.14 -1.77 4.41
CA HIS A 130 -12.20 -2.62 3.87
C HIS A 130 -13.50 -1.84 3.59
N SER A 131 -13.81 -0.83 4.41
CA SER A 131 -15.01 -0.01 4.24
C SER A 131 -15.06 0.75 2.91
N CYS A 132 -13.89 1.03 2.32
CA CYS A 132 -13.78 1.67 1.00
C CYS A 132 -13.40 0.69 -0.13
N GLY A 133 -13.47 -0.62 0.12
CA GLY A 133 -13.14 -1.66 -0.85
C GLY A 133 -11.65 -1.90 -1.06
N GLY A 134 -10.80 -1.33 -0.21
CA GLY A 134 -9.35 -1.55 -0.23
C GLY A 134 -8.95 -2.87 0.41
N ILE A 135 -7.73 -3.32 0.13
CA ILE A 135 -7.09 -4.46 0.79
C ILE A 135 -5.93 -4.00 1.66
N VAL A 136 -5.59 -4.78 2.68
CA VAL A 136 -4.49 -4.49 3.61
C VAL A 136 -3.38 -5.52 3.49
N LEU A 137 -2.19 -5.04 3.16
CA LEU A 137 -0.94 -5.79 3.21
C LEU A 137 -0.15 -5.34 4.44
N HIS A 138 0.11 -6.25 5.38
CA HIS A 138 0.83 -5.93 6.62
C HIS A 138 2.28 -6.39 6.58
N ASP A 139 3.23 -5.51 6.90
CA ASP A 139 4.64 -5.88 6.98
C ASP A 139 4.96 -6.65 8.26
N ILE A 140 5.69 -7.74 8.11
CA ILE A 140 6.08 -8.62 9.22
C ILE A 140 7.56 -9.00 9.15
N ILE A 141 8.16 -9.20 10.31
CA ILE A 141 9.56 -9.63 10.44
C ILE A 141 9.71 -11.01 11.08
N ASN A 142 8.61 -11.62 11.54
CA ASN A 142 8.57 -12.96 12.11
C ASN A 142 7.13 -13.50 12.14
N ASN A 143 7.02 -14.81 12.39
CA ASN A 143 5.75 -15.52 12.44
C ASN A 143 4.81 -15.07 13.58
N THR A 144 5.33 -14.53 14.68
CA THR A 144 4.49 -13.99 15.75
C THR A 144 3.73 -12.76 15.27
N PHE A 145 4.40 -11.84 14.57
CA PHE A 145 3.74 -10.68 13.98
C PHE A 145 2.83 -11.05 12.82
N ALA A 146 3.20 -12.07 12.02
CA ALA A 146 2.35 -12.58 10.95
C ALA A 146 1.00 -13.06 11.49
N ARG A 147 0.99 -13.89 12.54
CA ARG A 147 -0.26 -14.37 13.17
C ARG A 147 -1.11 -13.23 13.71
N LYS A 148 -0.49 -12.25 14.37
CA LYS A 148 -1.18 -11.06 14.87
C LYS A 148 -1.80 -10.22 13.75
N ALA A 149 -1.11 -10.07 12.61
CA ALA A 149 -1.64 -9.35 11.47
C ALA A 149 -2.87 -10.05 10.88
N ILE A 150 -2.80 -11.38 10.71
CA ILE A 150 -3.92 -12.20 10.24
C ILE A 150 -5.12 -12.11 11.21
N GLU A 151 -4.89 -12.28 12.52
CA GLU A 151 -5.92 -12.17 13.55
C GLU A 151 -6.62 -10.79 13.57
N LYS A 152 -5.91 -9.75 13.12
CA LYS A 152 -6.42 -8.37 13.02
C LYS A 152 -7.08 -8.06 11.68
N GLY A 153 -7.14 -9.02 10.74
CA GLY A 153 -7.85 -8.89 9.49
C GLY A 153 -7.01 -8.36 8.32
N ALA A 154 -5.68 -8.53 8.34
CA ALA A 154 -4.87 -8.25 7.16
C ALA A 154 -5.17 -9.27 6.04
N ASP A 155 -5.30 -8.79 4.79
CA ASP A 155 -5.59 -9.62 3.61
C ASP A 155 -4.33 -10.32 3.07
N GLY A 156 -3.16 -9.75 3.37
CA GLY A 156 -1.88 -10.30 2.96
C GLY A 156 -0.74 -9.85 3.84
N LEU A 157 0.41 -10.50 3.70
CA LEU A 157 1.61 -10.22 4.48
C LEU A 157 2.76 -9.81 3.56
N ILE A 158 3.53 -8.82 4.00
CA ILE A 158 4.81 -8.44 3.39
C ILE A 158 5.91 -8.97 4.30
N ALA A 159 6.59 -10.04 3.87
CA ALA A 159 7.68 -10.65 4.62
C ALA A 159 8.96 -9.80 4.49
N VAL A 160 9.25 -9.00 5.51
CA VAL A 160 10.43 -8.14 5.57
C VAL A 160 11.59 -8.92 6.15
N ALA A 161 12.44 -9.44 5.27
CA ALA A 161 13.56 -10.30 5.63
C ALA A 161 14.89 -9.54 5.74
N ALA A 162 15.94 -10.22 6.19
CA ALA A 162 17.31 -9.73 6.12
C ALA A 162 17.70 -9.46 4.65
N GLY A 163 18.31 -8.31 4.41
CA GLY A 163 18.66 -7.85 3.05
C GLY A 163 17.58 -6.99 2.37
N ALA A 164 16.41 -6.81 2.99
CA ALA A 164 15.45 -5.83 2.51
C ALA A 164 16.03 -4.42 2.53
N GLY A 165 15.68 -3.59 1.54
CA GLY A 165 16.04 -2.17 1.53
C GLY A 165 15.27 -1.41 2.62
N GLY A 166 15.89 -0.38 3.22
CA GLY A 166 15.30 0.36 4.32
C GLY A 166 15.31 -0.42 5.63
N HIS A 167 14.18 -0.49 6.31
CA HIS A 167 14.04 -1.30 7.52
C HIS A 167 14.01 -2.78 7.16
N ALA A 168 15.02 -3.52 7.61
CA ALA A 168 15.14 -4.96 7.35
C ALA A 168 14.79 -5.78 8.58
N GLY A 169 14.27 -6.99 8.36
CA GLY A 169 14.09 -7.97 9.42
C GLY A 169 15.40 -8.73 9.71
N PRO A 170 15.48 -9.41 10.86
CA PRO A 170 16.68 -10.15 11.26
C PRO A 170 16.77 -11.54 10.62
N GLN A 171 15.69 -12.10 10.12
CA GLN A 171 15.62 -13.46 9.58
C GLN A 171 15.91 -13.47 8.08
N SER A 172 16.59 -14.51 7.62
CA SER A 172 16.75 -14.76 6.18
C SER A 172 15.39 -15.01 5.53
N PRO A 173 15.21 -14.70 4.22
CA PRO A 173 13.96 -15.00 3.52
C PRO A 173 13.53 -16.46 3.65
N PHE A 174 14.47 -17.40 3.55
CA PHE A 174 14.20 -18.84 3.65
C PHE A 174 13.79 -19.31 5.05
N ALA A 175 14.09 -18.54 6.08
CA ALA A 175 13.69 -18.88 7.45
C ALA A 175 12.40 -18.17 7.88
N LEU A 176 12.01 -17.11 7.16
CA LEU A 176 10.80 -16.33 7.45
C LEU A 176 9.56 -16.91 6.77
N ILE A 177 9.73 -17.53 5.59
CA ILE A 177 8.70 -18.17 4.80
C ILE A 177 8.77 -19.70 4.98
#